data_f5193df9c410d309d546a79cf986c22e
#
_entry.id   f5193df9c410d309d546a79cf986c22e
#
_cell.length_a   1.000
_cell.length_b   1.000
_cell.length_c   1.000
_cell.angle_alpha   90.00
_cell.angle_beta   90.00
_cell.angle_gamma   90.00
#
_symmetry.space_group_name_H-M   'P 1'
#
loop_
_entity.id
_entity.type
_entity.pdbx_description
1 polymer ?
#
loop_
_entity_poly.entity_id
_entity_poly.type
_entity_poly.pdbx_seq_one_letter_code
_entity_poly.pdbx_strand_id
1 'polypeptide(L)'
;MAQRGFSHIGLSTLDLDKTRAFYEGVLGFKPVVCDTITVEEGGKIRHVFFDTGHHQLLAFMEMSEVSGVPREYDAGINHGLGLPTGVYHFAFEAGNEAALAQKREELLSKGVQVSDIVDHTWSKSIYFKDPNGIALEYCCLIREFNDNDAQMQDRFGISLNVFEDLWKSGITSLSE
;
A
#
# COMPACT_ATOMS: atom_id res chain seq x y z
N MET A 1 9.49 26.13 -9.83
CA MET A 1 8.08 25.67 -9.65
C MET A 1 8.00 24.94 -8.33
N ALA A 2 6.96 25.17 -7.54
CA ALA A 2 6.73 24.40 -6.32
C ALA A 2 6.43 22.93 -6.67
N GLN A 3 6.99 22.01 -5.93
CA GLN A 3 6.71 20.57 -6.03
C GLN A 3 5.25 20.33 -5.59
N ARG A 4 4.52 19.45 -6.30
CA ARG A 4 3.11 19.15 -6.02
C ARG A 4 2.87 17.73 -5.50
N GLY A 5 3.94 16.98 -5.24
CA GLY A 5 3.88 15.57 -4.88
C GLY A 5 3.81 14.66 -6.11
N PHE A 6 3.31 13.45 -5.93
CA PHE A 6 3.17 12.48 -7.02
C PHE A 6 1.91 12.76 -7.85
N SER A 7 1.99 12.56 -9.15
CA SER A 7 0.80 12.45 -10.00
C SER A 7 0.12 11.10 -9.77
N HIS A 8 0.87 10.02 -9.96
CA HIS A 8 0.43 8.65 -9.69
C HIS A 8 1.62 7.73 -9.41
N ILE A 9 1.30 6.60 -8.79
CA ILE A 9 2.22 5.47 -8.60
C ILE A 9 1.63 4.29 -9.35
N GLY A 10 2.42 3.68 -10.25
CA GLY A 10 2.03 2.50 -11.02
C GLY A 10 2.47 1.23 -10.34
N LEU A 11 1.56 0.28 -10.21
CA LEU A 11 1.75 -1.03 -9.60
C LEU A 11 1.18 -2.13 -10.50
N SER A 12 1.65 -3.35 -10.33
CA SER A 12 1.11 -4.51 -11.04
C SER A 12 0.20 -5.32 -10.12
N THR A 13 -0.72 -6.06 -10.74
CA THR A 13 -1.54 -7.07 -10.08
C THR A 13 -1.74 -8.27 -11.00
N LEU A 14 -1.92 -9.46 -10.41
CA LEU A 14 -2.33 -10.67 -11.13
C LEU A 14 -3.85 -10.86 -11.16
N ASP A 15 -4.59 -10.08 -10.35
CA ASP A 15 -6.05 -10.14 -10.24
C ASP A 15 -6.61 -8.74 -9.97
N LEU A 16 -7.01 -8.05 -11.03
CA LEU A 16 -7.52 -6.69 -10.93
C LEU A 16 -8.87 -6.64 -10.22
N ASP A 17 -9.71 -7.67 -10.34
CA ASP A 17 -11.02 -7.67 -9.72
C ASP A 17 -10.90 -7.80 -8.19
N LYS A 18 -9.99 -8.66 -7.71
CA LYS A 18 -9.66 -8.78 -6.29
C LYS A 18 -9.02 -7.50 -5.75
N THR A 19 -8.11 -6.90 -6.53
CA THR A 19 -7.49 -5.61 -6.19
C THR A 19 -8.54 -4.51 -6.07
N ARG A 20 -9.46 -4.41 -7.02
CA ARG A 20 -10.57 -3.45 -6.99
C ARG A 20 -11.47 -3.67 -5.77
N ALA A 21 -11.86 -4.91 -5.49
CA ALA A 21 -12.68 -5.23 -4.33
C ALA A 21 -12.04 -4.73 -3.01
N PHE A 22 -10.72 -4.81 -2.90
CA PHE A 22 -10.00 -4.30 -1.74
C PHE A 22 -9.92 -2.76 -1.73
N TYR A 23 -9.43 -2.14 -2.79
CA TYR A 23 -9.23 -0.68 -2.80
C TYR A 23 -10.54 0.10 -2.81
N GLU A 24 -11.56 -0.36 -3.51
CA GLU A 24 -12.90 0.24 -3.51
C GLU A 24 -13.71 -0.14 -2.25
N GLY A 25 -13.79 -1.44 -1.93
CA GLY A 25 -14.68 -1.94 -0.87
C GLY A 25 -14.09 -1.81 0.54
N VAL A 26 -12.80 -2.10 0.69
CA VAL A 26 -12.14 -2.05 2.01
C VAL A 26 -11.60 -0.66 2.32
N LEU A 27 -10.78 -0.09 1.43
CA LEU A 27 -10.17 1.22 1.66
C LEU A 27 -11.11 2.39 1.33
N GLY A 28 -12.12 2.17 0.47
CA GLY A 28 -13.08 3.19 0.06
C GLY A 28 -12.53 4.17 -0.98
N PHE A 29 -11.47 3.79 -1.71
CA PHE A 29 -10.91 4.65 -2.75
C PHE A 29 -11.82 4.66 -3.97
N LYS A 30 -11.93 5.81 -4.61
CA LYS A 30 -12.78 5.99 -5.79
C LYS A 30 -11.98 5.69 -7.06
N PRO A 31 -12.42 4.75 -7.92
CA PRO A 31 -11.83 4.60 -9.24
C PRO A 31 -12.18 5.83 -10.11
N VAL A 32 -11.18 6.38 -10.79
CA VAL A 32 -11.34 7.58 -11.65
C VAL A 32 -11.03 7.30 -13.12
N VAL A 33 -10.26 6.24 -13.39
CA VAL A 33 -10.03 5.71 -14.75
C VAL A 33 -10.09 4.19 -14.66
N CYS A 34 -10.81 3.57 -15.61
CA CYS A 34 -10.82 2.13 -15.84
C CYS A 34 -10.81 1.90 -17.34
N ASP A 35 -9.81 1.21 -17.85
CA ASP A 35 -9.72 0.89 -19.27
C ASP A 35 -9.10 -0.49 -19.53
N THR A 36 -9.14 -0.91 -20.79
CA THR A 36 -8.45 -2.08 -21.29
C THR A 36 -7.68 -1.68 -22.53
N ILE A 37 -6.36 -1.80 -22.46
CA ILE A 37 -5.46 -1.47 -23.54
C ILE A 37 -5.11 -2.75 -24.29
N THR A 38 -5.27 -2.76 -25.62
CA THR A 38 -4.72 -3.83 -26.47
C THR A 38 -3.31 -3.43 -26.87
N VAL A 39 -2.35 -4.31 -26.58
CA VAL A 39 -0.92 -4.07 -26.88
C VAL A 39 -0.63 -4.45 -28.33
N GLU A 40 0.14 -3.63 -29.07
CA GLU A 40 0.46 -3.87 -30.48
C GLU A 40 1.20 -5.18 -30.69
N GLU A 41 2.10 -5.55 -29.78
CA GLU A 41 2.87 -6.80 -29.80
C GLU A 41 2.06 -8.02 -29.29
N GLY A 42 0.79 -7.84 -28.99
CA GLY A 42 -0.12 -8.84 -28.49
C GLY A 42 -0.38 -8.73 -26.98
N GLY A 43 -1.53 -9.27 -26.57
CA GLY A 43 -1.96 -9.24 -25.19
C GLY A 43 -2.81 -8.01 -24.83
N LYS A 44 -3.20 -7.95 -23.56
CA LYS A 44 -4.05 -6.89 -23.02
C LYS A 44 -3.55 -6.43 -21.65
N ILE A 45 -3.78 -5.16 -21.35
CA ILE A 45 -3.58 -4.57 -20.03
C ILE A 45 -4.93 -4.05 -19.53
N ARG A 46 -5.46 -4.62 -18.45
CA ARG A 46 -6.56 -4.06 -17.69
C ARG A 46 -5.99 -3.06 -16.69
N HIS A 47 -6.58 -1.90 -16.58
CA HIS A 47 -5.99 -0.78 -15.88
C HIS A 47 -7.03 -0.03 -15.05
N VAL A 48 -6.68 0.35 -13.83
CA VAL A 48 -7.51 1.19 -12.96
C VAL A 48 -6.64 2.21 -12.23
N PHE A 49 -7.16 3.43 -12.10
CA PHE A 49 -6.60 4.46 -11.23
C PHE A 49 -7.58 4.75 -10.10
N PHE A 50 -7.08 4.73 -8.88
CA PHE A 50 -7.81 5.13 -7.68
C PHE A 50 -7.35 6.50 -7.20
N ASP A 51 -8.32 7.37 -6.88
CA ASP A 51 -8.05 8.63 -6.19
C ASP A 51 -7.70 8.36 -4.73
N THR A 52 -6.50 8.71 -4.32
CA THR A 52 -6.01 8.59 -2.95
C THR A 52 -6.10 9.91 -2.17
N GLY A 53 -6.68 10.94 -2.79
CA GLY A 53 -6.74 12.29 -2.24
C GLY A 53 -5.66 13.22 -2.78
N HIS A 54 -5.85 14.53 -2.57
CA HIS A 54 -4.89 15.57 -2.96
C HIS A 54 -4.43 15.51 -4.45
N HIS A 55 -5.29 15.03 -5.35
CA HIS A 55 -4.99 14.80 -6.79
C HIS A 55 -3.86 13.78 -7.03
N GLN A 56 -3.62 12.89 -6.10
CA GLN A 56 -2.67 11.79 -6.24
C GLN A 56 -3.43 10.50 -6.54
N LEU A 57 -2.87 9.68 -7.42
CA LEU A 57 -3.52 8.46 -7.86
C LEU A 57 -2.63 7.24 -7.60
N LEU A 58 -3.29 6.12 -7.36
CA LEU A 58 -2.66 4.80 -7.33
C LEU A 58 -3.20 4.00 -8.52
N ALA A 59 -2.31 3.55 -9.41
CA ALA A 59 -2.68 2.85 -10.62
C ALA A 59 -2.30 1.38 -10.54
N PHE A 60 -3.22 0.48 -10.92
CA PHE A 60 -2.94 -0.95 -11.04
C PHE A 60 -3.09 -1.42 -12.47
N MET A 61 -2.18 -2.29 -12.90
CA MET A 61 -2.16 -2.92 -14.21
C MET A 61 -2.14 -4.44 -14.05
N GLU A 62 -3.15 -5.10 -14.65
CA GLU A 62 -3.16 -6.55 -14.86
C GLU A 62 -2.82 -6.83 -16.32
N MET A 63 -1.75 -7.57 -16.54
CA MET A 63 -1.22 -7.86 -17.87
C MET A 63 -1.54 -9.31 -18.27
N SER A 64 -2.18 -9.51 -19.42
CA SER A 64 -2.55 -10.82 -19.96
C SER A 64 -1.92 -11.01 -21.33
N GLU A 65 -1.10 -12.05 -21.47
CA GLU A 65 -0.46 -12.46 -22.74
C GLU A 65 0.42 -11.36 -23.39
N VAL A 66 0.92 -10.43 -22.59
CA VAL A 66 1.83 -9.37 -23.04
C VAL A 66 3.24 -9.94 -23.17
N SER A 67 3.87 -9.72 -24.34
CA SER A 67 5.22 -10.20 -24.61
C SER A 67 6.23 -9.67 -23.58
N GLY A 68 7.09 -10.55 -23.07
CA GLY A 68 8.11 -10.22 -22.07
C GLY A 68 7.61 -10.12 -20.63
N VAL A 69 6.30 -10.26 -20.39
CA VAL A 69 5.74 -10.29 -19.04
C VAL A 69 5.49 -11.73 -18.62
N PRO A 70 6.08 -12.23 -17.52
CA PRO A 70 5.78 -13.55 -16.99
C PRO A 70 4.30 -13.68 -16.63
N ARG A 71 3.71 -14.88 -16.86
CA ARG A 71 2.33 -15.14 -16.43
C ARG A 71 2.16 -15.21 -14.92
N GLU A 72 3.24 -15.59 -14.23
CA GLU A 72 3.30 -15.72 -12.78
C GLU A 72 4.51 -14.95 -12.28
N TYR A 73 4.30 -14.08 -11.31
CA TYR A 73 5.33 -13.34 -10.60
C TYR A 73 4.77 -12.89 -9.25
N ASP A 74 5.63 -12.51 -8.33
CA ASP A 74 5.21 -11.96 -7.04
C ASP A 74 4.97 -10.46 -7.19
N ALA A 75 3.70 -10.04 -7.12
CA ALA A 75 3.31 -8.63 -7.17
C ALA A 75 3.55 -7.89 -5.83
N GLY A 76 3.87 -8.61 -4.75
CA GLY A 76 4.12 -8.07 -3.40
C GLY A 76 5.51 -7.48 -3.23
N ILE A 77 6.05 -6.80 -4.18
CA ILE A 77 7.34 -6.08 -4.30
C ILE A 77 8.44 -6.64 -3.38
N ASN A 78 8.30 -6.53 -2.07
CA ASN A 78 9.30 -6.98 -1.09
C ASN A 78 9.61 -8.47 -1.23
N HIS A 79 8.60 -9.30 -1.23
CA HIS A 79 8.76 -10.75 -1.31
C HIS A 79 9.33 -11.16 -2.69
N GLY A 80 8.84 -10.55 -3.77
CA GLY A 80 9.37 -10.75 -5.12
C GLY A 80 10.85 -10.38 -5.27
N LEU A 81 11.35 -9.47 -4.45
CA LEU A 81 12.75 -9.06 -4.38
C LEU A 81 13.56 -9.81 -3.30
N GLY A 82 12.94 -10.70 -2.53
CA GLY A 82 13.59 -11.40 -1.41
C GLY A 82 13.89 -10.49 -0.21
N LEU A 83 13.12 -9.41 -0.04
CA LEU A 83 13.30 -8.44 1.03
C LEU A 83 12.28 -8.65 2.15
N PRO A 84 12.62 -8.26 3.40
CA PRO A 84 11.68 -8.24 4.50
C PRO A 84 10.45 -7.35 4.19
N THR A 85 9.29 -7.75 4.68
CA THR A 85 8.07 -6.95 4.58
C THR A 85 8.29 -5.56 5.17
N GLY A 86 7.78 -4.53 4.50
CA GLY A 86 7.85 -3.14 4.98
C GLY A 86 9.05 -2.34 4.47
N VAL A 87 10.06 -2.97 3.83
CA VAL A 87 11.16 -2.21 3.19
C VAL A 87 10.59 -1.27 2.11
N TYR A 88 9.80 -1.81 1.18
CA TYR A 88 8.96 -1.01 0.29
C TYR A 88 7.53 -1.00 0.82
N HIS A 89 6.97 0.17 1.04
CA HIS A 89 5.58 0.34 1.45
C HIS A 89 5.03 1.66 0.92
N PHE A 90 3.70 1.76 0.87
CA PHE A 90 3.00 2.98 0.49
C PHE A 90 2.19 3.48 1.68
N ALA A 91 2.49 4.71 2.12
CA ALA A 91 1.84 5.35 3.25
C ALA A 91 0.79 6.36 2.78
N PHE A 92 -0.44 6.18 3.26
CA PHE A 92 -1.55 7.12 3.09
C PHE A 92 -1.67 8.01 4.32
N GLU A 93 -1.97 9.28 4.13
CA GLU A 93 -2.19 10.20 5.23
C GLU A 93 -3.53 9.93 5.92
N ALA A 94 -3.50 9.81 7.25
CA ALA A 94 -4.68 9.62 8.10
C ALA A 94 -5.20 10.92 8.74
N GLY A 95 -4.54 12.04 8.51
CA GLY A 95 -4.91 13.37 9.00
C GLY A 95 -4.53 13.63 10.46
N ASN A 96 -4.92 12.77 11.41
CA ASN A 96 -4.58 12.89 12.84
C ASN A 96 -4.68 11.54 13.58
N GLU A 97 -4.26 11.53 14.85
CA GLU A 97 -4.24 10.29 15.67
C GLU A 97 -5.63 9.67 15.86
N ALA A 98 -6.67 10.48 16.01
CA ALA A 98 -8.02 9.97 16.19
C ALA A 98 -8.52 9.30 14.89
N ALA A 99 -8.26 9.91 13.73
CA ALA A 99 -8.59 9.36 12.43
C ALA A 99 -7.78 8.07 12.15
N LEU A 100 -6.49 8.02 12.55
CA LEU A 100 -5.66 6.82 12.45
C LEU A 100 -6.24 5.67 13.27
N ALA A 101 -6.62 5.92 14.53
CA ALA A 101 -7.24 4.91 15.38
C ALA A 101 -8.58 4.42 14.81
N GLN A 102 -9.42 5.34 14.33
CA GLN A 102 -10.69 4.99 13.68
C GLN A 102 -10.45 4.13 12.42
N LYS A 103 -9.45 4.48 11.59
CA LYS A 103 -9.11 3.71 10.39
C LYS A 103 -8.64 2.31 10.74
N ARG A 104 -7.88 2.15 11.82
CA ARG A 104 -7.47 0.83 12.32
C ARG A 104 -8.69 -0.04 12.65
N GLU A 105 -9.63 0.49 13.44
CA GLU A 105 -10.85 -0.26 13.81
C GLU A 105 -11.72 -0.58 12.58
N GLU A 106 -11.83 0.34 11.62
CA GLU A 106 -12.53 0.11 10.35
C GLU A 106 -11.92 -1.08 9.58
N LEU A 107 -10.59 -1.10 9.41
CA LEU A 107 -9.90 -2.17 8.71
C LEU A 107 -10.06 -3.52 9.44
N LEU A 108 -9.90 -3.55 10.76
CA LEU A 108 -10.13 -4.74 11.58
C LEU A 108 -11.56 -5.27 11.43
N SER A 109 -12.56 -4.38 11.44
CA SER A 109 -13.98 -4.75 11.27
C SER A 109 -14.28 -5.37 9.90
N LYS A 110 -13.48 -5.05 8.90
CA LYS A 110 -13.54 -5.61 7.54
C LYS A 110 -12.66 -6.85 7.36
N GLY A 111 -12.07 -7.39 8.44
CA GLY A 111 -11.26 -8.59 8.42
C GLY A 111 -9.83 -8.39 7.93
N VAL A 112 -9.35 -7.16 7.80
CA VAL A 112 -7.95 -6.89 7.46
C VAL A 112 -7.09 -7.06 8.69
N GLN A 113 -5.97 -7.77 8.56
CA GLN A 113 -4.95 -7.81 9.60
C GLN A 113 -4.20 -6.47 9.64
N VAL A 114 -4.22 -5.81 10.79
CA VAL A 114 -3.61 -4.50 10.98
C VAL A 114 -2.74 -4.52 12.22
N SER A 115 -1.59 -3.88 12.16
CA SER A 115 -0.68 -3.73 13.29
C SER A 115 -1.34 -2.95 14.45
N ASP A 116 -0.73 -3.03 15.62
CA ASP A 116 -0.90 -1.99 16.64
C ASP A 116 -0.36 -0.66 16.11
N ILE A 117 -0.75 0.44 16.77
CA ILE A 117 -0.24 1.75 16.42
C ILE A 117 1.25 1.82 16.81
N VAL A 118 2.09 2.10 15.83
CA VAL A 118 3.54 2.27 16.00
C VAL A 118 3.85 3.76 16.12
N ASP A 119 4.58 4.15 17.15
CA ASP A 119 5.03 5.53 17.38
C ASP A 119 6.46 5.70 16.84
N HIS A 120 6.61 6.58 15.85
CA HIS A 120 7.89 6.95 15.24
C HIS A 120 8.45 8.26 15.79
N THR A 121 7.91 8.78 16.88
CA THR A 121 8.30 10.04 17.56
C THR A 121 7.90 11.33 16.83
N TRP A 122 7.74 11.30 15.54
CA TRP A 122 7.26 12.42 14.70
C TRP A 122 5.98 12.06 13.93
N SER A 123 5.68 10.76 13.83
CA SER A 123 4.44 10.24 13.25
C SER A 123 3.97 9.02 14.02
N LYS A 124 2.70 8.68 13.83
CA LYS A 124 2.13 7.40 14.25
C LYS A 124 1.57 6.70 13.03
N SER A 125 1.71 5.37 13.01
CA SER A 125 1.40 4.55 11.85
C SER A 125 0.70 3.26 12.21
N ILE A 126 -0.12 2.75 11.28
CA ILE A 126 -0.60 1.37 11.25
C ILE A 126 -0.21 0.73 9.93
N TYR A 127 0.08 -0.58 9.96
CA TYR A 127 0.58 -1.32 8.82
C TYR A 127 -0.35 -2.48 8.47
N PHE A 128 -0.53 -2.75 7.19
CA PHE A 128 -1.35 -3.85 6.67
C PHE A 128 -0.87 -4.24 5.27
N LYS A 129 -1.50 -5.25 4.65
CA LYS A 129 -1.20 -5.65 3.26
C LYS A 129 -2.44 -5.60 2.41
N ASP A 130 -2.22 -5.36 1.12
CA ASP A 130 -3.23 -5.56 0.10
C ASP A 130 -3.28 -7.03 -0.37
N PRO A 131 -4.25 -7.43 -1.22
CA PRO A 131 -4.35 -8.79 -1.76
C PRO A 131 -3.15 -9.25 -2.61
N ASN A 132 -2.33 -8.32 -3.11
CA ASN A 132 -1.13 -8.61 -3.87
C ASN A 132 0.09 -8.86 -2.96
N GLY A 133 -0.05 -8.67 -1.64
CA GLY A 133 1.06 -8.72 -0.70
C GLY A 133 1.85 -7.43 -0.57
N ILE A 134 1.39 -6.35 -1.19
CA ILE A 134 2.02 -5.03 -1.09
C ILE A 134 1.82 -4.48 0.32
N ALA A 135 2.90 -4.05 0.95
CA ALA A 135 2.84 -3.42 2.27
C ALA A 135 2.25 -2.00 2.17
N LEU A 136 1.25 -1.74 2.98
CA LEU A 136 0.53 -0.48 3.06
C LEU A 136 0.59 0.07 4.48
N GLU A 137 0.49 1.38 4.58
CA GLU A 137 0.52 2.13 5.83
C GLU A 137 -0.56 3.22 5.81
N TYR A 138 -1.20 3.46 6.95
CA TYR A 138 -1.77 4.77 7.24
C TYR A 138 -0.90 5.46 8.27
N CYS A 139 -0.58 6.73 8.02
CA CYS A 139 0.33 7.52 8.83
C CYS A 139 -0.28 8.89 9.14
N CYS A 140 -0.06 9.41 10.34
CA CYS A 140 -0.33 10.80 10.66
C CYS A 140 0.87 11.46 11.34
N LEU A 141 1.17 12.69 10.97
CA LEU A 141 2.16 13.49 11.69
C LEU A 141 1.60 13.91 13.05
N ILE A 142 2.42 13.78 14.10
CA ILE A 142 2.07 14.21 15.47
C ILE A 142 2.78 15.49 15.90
N ARG A 143 3.70 15.98 15.09
CA ARG A 143 4.38 17.26 15.21
C ARG A 143 4.92 17.72 13.87
N GLU A 144 5.21 19.00 13.78
CA GLU A 144 5.95 19.55 12.64
C GLU A 144 7.41 19.11 12.66
N PHE A 145 8.03 19.07 11.49
CA PHE A 145 9.46 18.86 11.35
C PHE A 145 10.24 20.15 11.69
N ASN A 146 11.44 19.97 12.20
CA ASN A 146 12.39 21.05 12.48
C ASN A 146 13.76 20.73 11.84
N ASP A 147 14.68 21.68 11.88
CA ASP A 147 15.98 21.55 11.23
C ASP A 147 16.81 20.34 11.70
N ASN A 148 16.60 19.88 12.94
CA ASN A 148 17.30 18.70 13.45
C ASN A 148 16.77 17.41 12.84
N ASP A 149 15.51 17.37 12.41
CA ASP A 149 14.93 16.17 11.77
C ASP A 149 15.55 15.90 10.40
N ALA A 150 16.07 16.94 9.74
CA ALA A 150 16.78 16.84 8.47
C ALA A 150 18.24 16.36 8.61
N GLN A 151 18.76 16.27 9.84
CA GLN A 151 20.11 15.77 10.10
C GLN A 151 20.10 14.25 10.30
N MET A 152 21.16 13.57 9.84
CA MET A 152 21.33 12.14 10.10
C MET A 152 21.48 11.91 11.61
N GLN A 153 20.60 11.11 12.18
CA GLN A 153 20.57 10.81 13.62
C GLN A 153 20.62 9.30 13.83
N ASP A 154 21.41 8.88 14.80
CA ASP A 154 21.40 7.49 15.25
C ASP A 154 20.15 7.25 16.11
N ARG A 155 19.30 6.33 15.68
CA ARG A 155 18.12 5.87 16.42
C ARG A 155 18.24 4.39 16.70
N PHE A 156 17.99 4.01 17.93
CA PHE A 156 18.00 2.61 18.35
C PHE A 156 16.57 2.10 18.54
N GLY A 157 16.35 0.83 18.27
CA GLY A 157 15.15 0.13 18.73
C GLY A 157 14.07 -0.15 17.67
N ILE A 158 14.37 -0.06 16.37
CA ILE A 158 13.47 -0.60 15.34
C ILE A 158 13.96 -2.01 15.00
N SER A 159 13.13 -3.02 15.32
CA SER A 159 13.34 -4.38 14.83
C SER A 159 12.60 -4.54 13.50
N LEU A 160 13.29 -4.95 12.45
CA LEU A 160 12.64 -5.37 11.20
C LEU A 160 11.71 -6.58 11.41
N ASN A 161 11.93 -7.35 12.48
CA ASN A 161 11.07 -8.46 12.86
C ASN A 161 9.67 -8.01 13.32
N VAL A 162 9.48 -6.76 13.72
CA VAL A 162 8.13 -6.23 14.01
C VAL A 162 7.19 -6.41 12.82
N PHE A 163 7.69 -6.24 11.61
CA PHE A 163 6.92 -6.49 10.39
C PHE A 163 6.70 -7.98 10.14
N GLU A 164 7.65 -8.85 10.50
CA GLU A 164 7.49 -10.31 10.36
C GLU A 164 6.59 -10.89 11.43
N ASP A 165 6.68 -10.43 12.67
CA ASP A 165 5.85 -10.91 13.78
C ASP A 165 4.38 -10.50 13.61
N LEU A 166 4.12 -9.33 13.03
CA LEU A 166 2.79 -8.90 12.59
C LEU A 166 2.19 -9.85 11.53
N TRP A 167 3.03 -10.53 10.75
CA TRP A 167 2.61 -11.42 9.67
C TRP A 167 2.61 -12.90 10.05
N LYS A 168 3.31 -13.29 11.12
CA LYS A 168 3.35 -14.69 11.63
C LYS A 168 2.13 -15.04 12.50
N SER A 169 1.46 -14.06 13.07
CA SER A 169 0.32 -14.27 13.96
C SER A 169 -1.02 -14.43 13.25
N GLY A 170 -1.06 -15.19 12.14
CA GLY A 170 -2.33 -15.71 11.66
C GLY A 170 -2.71 -15.31 10.23
N ILE A 171 -2.31 -16.14 9.28
CA ILE A 171 -3.10 -16.36 8.07
C ILE A 171 -4.30 -17.21 8.49
N THR A 172 -5.38 -16.59 8.92
CA THR A 172 -6.69 -17.23 8.83
C THR A 172 -7.22 -16.93 7.44
N SER A 173 -7.26 -17.98 6.63
CA SER A 173 -7.89 -18.02 5.31
C SER A 173 -9.14 -17.15 5.28
N LEU A 174 -9.20 -16.25 4.31
CA LEU A 174 -10.49 -15.81 3.79
C LEU A 174 -11.14 -17.07 3.22
N SER A 175 -12.08 -17.65 3.96
CA SER A 175 -12.93 -18.74 3.50
C SER A 175 -13.71 -18.26 2.28
N GLU A 176 -13.72 -19.12 1.28
CA GLU A 176 -14.38 -19.07 -0.01
C GLU A 176 -15.74 -18.39 -0.02
#